data_018eeba36f339f0157b34c3148ca870c
#
_entry.id   018eeba36f339f0157b34c3148ca870c
#
_cell.length_a   1.000
_cell.length_b   1.000
_cell.length_c   1.000
_cell.angle_alpha   90.00
_cell.angle_beta   90.00
_cell.angle_gamma   90.00
#
_symmetry.space_group_name_H-M   'P 1'
#
loop_
_entity.id
_entity.type
_entity.pdbx_description
1 polymer ?
#
loop_
_entity_poly.entity_id
_entity_poly.type
_entity_poly.pdbx_seq_one_letter_code
_entity_poly.pdbx_strand_id
1 'polypeptide(L)'
;DLEQFLFYVIAPVKAPEQMRAQVAEYIARANYGLRIGNFELDYTDGEVRYKSSIDFEGELLTPRLIKNAMYPAVHTMDFYLPGLLGVMYGNKTPAEAIRDIEE
;
A
#
# COMPACT_ATOMS: atom_id res chain seq x y z
N ASP A 1 7.42 -25.30 -3.58
CA ASP A 1 8.10 -24.52 -2.60
C ASP A 1 8.71 -23.27 -3.23
N LEU A 2 8.12 -22.12 -2.95
CA LEU A 2 8.55 -20.87 -3.54
C LEU A 2 9.56 -20.18 -2.63
N GLU A 3 10.69 -19.77 -3.21
CA GLU A 3 11.69 -19.02 -2.48
C GLU A 3 11.35 -17.54 -2.60
N GLN A 4 10.30 -17.12 -1.88
CA GLN A 4 9.81 -15.76 -1.89
C GLN A 4 9.67 -15.24 -0.46
N PHE A 5 10.03 -13.99 -0.27
CA PHE A 5 9.84 -13.29 0.99
C PHE A 5 8.73 -12.26 0.79
N LEU A 6 7.64 -12.39 1.56
CA LEU A 6 6.53 -11.45 1.50
C LEU A 6 6.58 -10.52 2.70
N PHE A 7 6.32 -9.25 2.45
CA PHE A 7 6.35 -8.24 3.48
C PHE A 7 5.11 -7.36 3.35
N TYR A 8 4.41 -7.14 4.48
CA TYR A 8 3.19 -6.34 4.51
C TYR A 8 3.35 -5.17 5.45
N VAL A 9 2.84 -4.00 5.05
CA VAL A 9 2.68 -2.86 5.95
C VAL A 9 1.18 -2.60 6.05
N ILE A 10 0.63 -2.71 7.25
CA ILE A 10 -0.80 -2.57 7.48
C ILE A 10 -1.08 -1.12 7.88
N ALA A 11 -2.05 -0.48 7.21
CA ALA A 11 -2.46 0.87 7.60
C ALA A 11 -3.06 0.83 9.02
N PRO A 12 -2.85 1.89 9.81
CA PRO A 12 -3.30 1.88 11.21
C PRO A 12 -4.80 1.97 11.39
N VAL A 13 -5.56 2.26 10.33
CA VAL A 13 -7.01 2.36 10.39
C VAL A 13 -7.61 1.56 9.25
N LYS A 14 -8.85 1.09 9.46
CA LYS A 14 -9.59 0.35 8.44
C LYS A 14 -10.55 1.29 7.73
N ALA A 15 -10.82 1.00 6.46
CA ALA A 15 -11.79 1.77 5.70
C ALA A 15 -13.20 1.48 6.20
N PRO A 16 -13.95 2.50 6.63
CA PRO A 16 -15.36 2.30 6.98
C PRO A 16 -16.11 1.73 5.78
N GLU A 17 -17.15 0.95 6.07
CA GLU A 17 -17.89 0.25 5.02
C GLU A 17 -18.33 1.19 3.92
N GLN A 18 -18.88 2.36 4.30
CA GLN A 18 -19.41 3.31 3.32
C GLN A 18 -18.32 4.01 2.51
N MET A 19 -17.06 3.87 2.89
CA MET A 19 -15.95 4.50 2.16
C MET A 19 -15.09 3.52 1.39
N ARG A 20 -15.42 2.23 1.43
CA ARG A 20 -14.55 1.22 0.81
C ARG A 20 -14.42 1.38 -0.69
N ALA A 21 -15.49 1.79 -1.37
CA ALA A 21 -15.42 2.01 -2.81
C ALA A 21 -14.47 3.17 -3.15
N GLN A 22 -14.54 4.25 -2.40
CA GLN A 22 -13.66 5.39 -2.60
C GLN A 22 -12.21 5.04 -2.27
N VAL A 23 -11.99 4.26 -1.21
CA VAL A 23 -10.65 3.80 -0.87
C VAL A 23 -10.11 2.88 -1.97
N ALA A 24 -10.96 2.02 -2.52
CA ALA A 24 -10.56 1.15 -3.63
C ALA A 24 -10.10 1.98 -4.82
N GLU A 25 -10.81 3.04 -5.15
CA GLU A 25 -10.39 3.93 -6.24
C GLU A 25 -9.06 4.62 -5.89
N TYR A 26 -8.91 5.07 -4.66
CA TYR A 26 -7.67 5.72 -4.23
C TYR A 26 -6.47 4.80 -4.41
N ILE A 27 -6.57 3.56 -3.92
CA ILE A 27 -5.44 2.65 -4.04
C ILE A 27 -5.21 2.19 -5.47
N ALA A 28 -6.27 2.10 -6.28
CA ALA A 28 -6.08 1.80 -7.70
C ALA A 28 -5.26 2.88 -8.38
N ARG A 29 -5.54 4.15 -8.06
CA ARG A 29 -4.78 5.26 -8.62
C ARG A 29 -3.35 5.28 -8.11
N ALA A 30 -3.14 5.00 -6.81
CA ALA A 30 -1.80 4.93 -6.24
C ALA A 30 -1.00 3.81 -6.87
N ASN A 31 -1.62 2.63 -7.00
CA ASN A 31 -0.94 1.46 -7.57
C ASN A 31 -0.50 1.68 -9.00
N TYR A 32 -1.24 2.47 -9.75
CA TYR A 32 -0.94 2.68 -11.15
C TYR A 32 0.49 3.20 -11.36
N GLY A 33 0.99 4.04 -10.45
CA GLY A 33 2.31 4.61 -10.57
C GLY A 33 3.40 3.88 -9.80
N LEU A 34 3.06 2.84 -9.02
CA LEU A 34 4.04 2.14 -8.23
C LEU A 34 4.83 1.16 -9.08
N ARG A 35 6.14 1.13 -8.88
CA ARG A 35 7.02 0.22 -9.61
C ARG A 35 7.16 -1.12 -8.91
N ILE A 36 7.15 -1.12 -7.57
CA ILE A 36 7.39 -2.31 -6.77
C ILE A 36 6.30 -2.36 -5.72
N GLY A 37 5.72 -3.56 -5.54
CA GLY A 37 4.67 -3.75 -4.56
C GLY A 37 3.37 -3.12 -4.98
N ASN A 38 2.38 -3.23 -4.12
CA ASN A 38 1.05 -2.69 -4.40
C ASN A 38 0.24 -2.60 -3.12
N PHE A 39 -0.72 -1.69 -3.12
CA PHE A 39 -1.71 -1.61 -2.06
C PHE A 39 -2.83 -2.61 -2.31
N GLU A 40 -3.42 -3.09 -1.23
CA GLU A 40 -4.55 -4.02 -1.28
C GLU A 40 -5.61 -3.58 -0.27
N LEU A 41 -6.86 -3.81 -0.61
CA LEU A 41 -7.99 -3.52 0.26
C LEU A 41 -8.81 -4.79 0.44
N ASP A 42 -9.07 -5.16 1.70
CA ASP A 42 -9.98 -6.26 2.00
C ASP A 42 -11.38 -5.67 2.18
N TYR A 43 -12.27 -5.95 1.24
CA TYR A 43 -13.64 -5.44 1.31
C TYR A 43 -14.43 -6.02 2.47
N THR A 44 -13.98 -7.15 3.04
CA THR A 44 -14.69 -7.79 4.14
C THR A 44 -14.61 -6.96 5.42
N ASP A 45 -13.43 -6.41 5.72
CA ASP A 45 -13.24 -5.67 6.96
C ASP A 45 -12.64 -4.29 6.78
N GLY A 46 -12.28 -3.92 5.56
CA GLY A 46 -11.72 -2.60 5.28
C GLY A 46 -10.24 -2.46 5.53
N GLU A 47 -9.54 -3.57 5.79
CA GLU A 47 -8.09 -3.48 5.99
C GLU A 47 -7.39 -3.00 4.73
N VAL A 48 -6.49 -2.03 4.89
CA VAL A 48 -5.64 -1.54 3.80
C VAL A 48 -4.21 -1.90 4.13
N ARG A 49 -3.53 -2.51 3.18
CA ARG A 49 -2.14 -2.90 3.38
C ARG A 49 -1.33 -2.69 2.12
N TYR A 50 -0.04 -2.52 2.29
CA TYR A 50 0.92 -2.50 1.20
C TYR A 50 1.68 -3.82 1.22
N LYS A 51 1.74 -4.48 0.08
CA LYS A 51 2.42 -5.77 -0.06
C LYS A 51 3.64 -5.60 -0.94
N SER A 52 4.77 -6.14 -0.49
CA SER A 52 5.97 -6.22 -1.29
C SER A 52 6.52 -7.63 -1.19
N SER A 53 7.24 -8.05 -2.23
CA SER A 53 7.79 -9.40 -2.25
C SER A 53 9.15 -9.39 -2.90
N ILE A 54 9.98 -10.35 -2.48
CA ILE A 54 11.27 -10.61 -3.08
C ILE A 54 11.26 -12.06 -3.56
N ASP A 55 11.56 -12.27 -4.83
CA ASP A 55 11.80 -13.60 -5.36
C ASP A 55 13.31 -13.82 -5.31
N PHE A 56 13.74 -14.78 -4.50
CA PHE A 56 15.16 -15.06 -4.35
C PHE A 56 15.51 -16.49 -4.77
N GLU A 57 14.70 -17.07 -5.64
CA GLU A 57 14.96 -18.42 -6.14
C GLU A 57 16.38 -18.50 -6.75
N GLY A 58 17.15 -19.48 -6.30
CA GLY A 58 18.51 -19.62 -6.76
C GLY A 58 19.50 -18.66 -6.13
N GLU A 59 19.04 -17.81 -5.23
CA GLU A 59 19.86 -16.79 -4.56
C GLU A 59 19.77 -16.95 -3.07
N LEU A 60 20.62 -16.24 -2.35
CA LEU A 60 20.61 -16.24 -0.89
C LEU A 60 19.82 -15.02 -0.40
N LEU A 61 18.85 -15.26 0.47
CA LEU A 61 18.10 -14.17 1.08
C LEU A 61 18.98 -13.55 2.16
N THR A 62 19.41 -12.31 1.93
CA THR A 62 20.33 -11.63 2.82
C THR A 62 19.61 -10.55 3.61
N PRO A 63 20.18 -10.12 4.78
CA PRO A 63 19.61 -8.97 5.49
C PRO A 63 19.51 -7.72 4.62
N ARG A 64 20.42 -7.52 3.67
CA ARG A 64 20.33 -6.37 2.77
C ARG A 64 19.11 -6.44 1.88
N LEU A 65 18.81 -7.62 1.31
CA LEU A 65 17.63 -7.78 0.47
C LEU A 65 16.36 -7.53 1.26
N ILE A 66 16.29 -8.05 2.50
CA ILE A 66 15.15 -7.82 3.36
C ILE A 66 14.98 -6.34 3.65
N LYS A 67 16.07 -5.67 4.02
CA LYS A 67 16.05 -4.24 4.31
C LYS A 67 15.61 -3.43 3.10
N ASN A 68 16.09 -3.79 1.92
CA ASN A 68 15.76 -3.10 0.68
C ASN A 68 14.29 -3.27 0.29
N ALA A 69 13.63 -4.30 0.81
CA ALA A 69 12.20 -4.48 0.61
C ALA A 69 11.40 -3.73 1.68
N MET A 70 11.88 -3.77 2.93
CA MET A 70 11.12 -3.22 4.06
C MET A 70 11.08 -1.70 4.08
N TYR A 71 12.23 -1.04 3.92
CA TYR A 71 12.28 0.41 4.03
C TYR A 71 11.43 1.11 2.95
N PRO A 72 11.53 0.73 1.67
CA PRO A 72 10.67 1.34 0.68
C PRO A 72 9.19 1.08 0.94
N ALA A 73 8.83 -0.11 1.49
CA ALA A 73 7.45 -0.43 1.78
C ALA A 73 6.89 0.49 2.87
N VAL A 74 7.65 0.67 3.96
CA VAL A 74 7.23 1.57 5.04
C VAL A 74 7.14 3.00 4.52
N HIS A 75 8.13 3.41 3.73
CA HIS A 75 8.14 4.77 3.17
C HIS A 75 6.93 5.00 2.26
N THR A 76 6.59 4.02 1.43
CA THR A 76 5.46 4.12 0.52
C THR A 76 4.15 4.25 1.29
N MET A 77 3.96 3.43 2.33
CA MET A 77 2.77 3.55 3.17
C MET A 77 2.71 4.93 3.82
N ASP A 78 3.81 5.40 4.40
CA ASP A 78 3.84 6.73 5.03
C ASP A 78 3.52 7.82 4.04
N PHE A 79 4.01 7.70 2.81
CA PHE A 79 3.80 8.70 1.77
C PHE A 79 2.31 8.80 1.38
N TYR A 80 1.64 7.66 1.24
CA TYR A 80 0.24 7.65 0.78
C TYR A 80 -0.78 7.71 1.92
N LEU A 81 -0.35 7.49 3.17
CA LEU A 81 -1.28 7.47 4.29
C LEU A 81 -2.08 8.76 4.46
N PRO A 82 -1.48 9.96 4.36
CA PRO A 82 -2.28 11.18 4.49
C PRO A 82 -3.42 11.28 3.47
N GLY A 83 -3.17 10.85 2.21
CA GLY A 83 -4.22 10.86 1.20
C GLY A 83 -5.31 9.85 1.50
N LEU A 84 -4.91 8.68 2.00
CA LEU A 84 -5.87 7.65 2.40
C LEU A 84 -6.79 8.19 3.49
N LEU A 85 -6.23 8.85 4.50
CA LEU A 85 -7.02 9.43 5.58
C LEU A 85 -7.91 10.55 5.07
N GLY A 86 -7.43 11.32 4.08
CA GLY A 86 -8.24 12.36 3.45
C GLY A 86 -9.48 11.80 2.77
N VAL A 87 -9.35 10.64 2.12
CA VAL A 87 -10.49 9.97 1.50
C VAL A 87 -11.44 9.42 2.56
N MET A 88 -10.89 8.79 3.60
CA MET A 88 -11.73 8.16 4.63
C MET A 88 -12.49 9.18 5.48
N TYR A 89 -11.82 10.26 5.87
CA TYR A 89 -12.36 11.16 6.90
C TYR A 89 -12.34 12.62 6.52
N GLY A 90 -11.66 13.01 5.43
CA GLY A 90 -11.45 14.39 5.08
C GLY A 90 -12.29 14.90 3.91
N ASN A 91 -13.28 14.14 3.48
CA ASN A 91 -14.18 14.50 2.38
C ASN A 91 -13.44 14.79 1.06
N LYS A 92 -12.25 14.22 0.88
CA LYS A 92 -11.54 14.35 -0.39
C LYS A 92 -11.98 13.24 -1.33
N THR A 93 -12.09 13.57 -2.62
CA THR A 93 -12.29 12.52 -3.61
C THR A 93 -10.97 11.78 -3.81
N PRO A 94 -11.02 10.53 -4.27
CA PRO A 94 -9.79 9.80 -4.55
C PRO A 94 -8.86 10.54 -5.51
N ALA A 95 -9.41 11.18 -6.55
CA ALA A 95 -8.60 11.93 -7.51
C ALA A 95 -7.90 13.12 -6.85
N GLU A 96 -8.62 13.86 -5.98
CA GLU A 96 -8.04 14.98 -5.26
C GLU A 96 -6.92 14.52 -4.32
N ALA A 97 -7.17 13.44 -3.60
CA ALA A 97 -6.19 12.93 -2.63
C ALA A 97 -4.91 12.48 -3.34
N ILE A 98 -5.03 11.81 -4.47
CA ILE A 98 -3.86 11.39 -5.24
C ILE A 98 -3.10 12.60 -5.76
N ARG A 99 -3.82 13.59 -6.29
CA ARG A 99 -3.16 14.78 -6.80
C ARG A 99 -2.38 15.50 -5.71
N ASP A 100 -2.99 15.63 -4.52
CA ASP A 100 -2.34 16.32 -3.41
C ASP A 100 -1.08 15.62 -2.94
N ILE A 101 -1.04 14.29 -3.03
CA ILE A 101 0.11 13.50 -2.59
C ILE A 101 1.21 13.49 -3.65
N GLU A 102 0.84 13.36 -4.92
CA GLU A 102 1.83 13.12 -5.98
C GLU A 102 2.33 14.38 -6.66
N GLU A 103 1.71 15.51 -6.42
CA GLU A 103 2.16 16.78 -7.02
C GLU A 103 2.88 17.73 -6.05
#